data_d9905c2900ec7615ce86a66dbc12d39e
#
_entry.id   d9905c2900ec7615ce86a66dbc12d39e
#
_cell.length_a   1.000
_cell.length_b   1.000
_cell.length_c   1.000
_cell.angle_alpha   90.00
_cell.angle_beta   90.00
_cell.angle_gamma   90.00
#
_symmetry.space_group_name_H-M   'P 1'
#
loop_
_entity.id
_entity.type
_entity.pdbx_description
1 polymer ?
#
loop_
_entity_poly.entity_id
_entity_poly.type
_entity_poly.pdbx_seq_one_letter_code
_entity_poly.pdbx_strand_id
1 'polypeptide(L)'
;LLLGLRKILLDIDKAIKIIRETELDAEVIPNLMIGFGIDQIQAEYVANIRLRNINKEYILKRTQEVDKLQEEIDDLTDLIAKPARIKRVIIAELKDVRKRYAQPRLTEIVCEEDVPDLELDLETPDYPVHLFLSQEGYLKKITPQSLRMSGEQKYKEGDAGFMQWEANNRDELMVFTDRQQCYKLWLSDCPDGKASLLGEYLPSKLAMEPGENILWGCLPGDYSGDLFFFFENGKVARIPLNKYQTVTRRKKLTGAYCDKSPLKTVLHLRGEGEIAVFSTEGRALIVNTE
;
A
#
# COMPACT_ATOMS: atom_id res chain seq x y z
N LEU A 1 -25.53 -6.02 -31.23
CA LEU A 1 -25.68 -6.68 -32.52
C LEU A 1 -26.53 -7.97 -32.42
N LEU A 2 -26.10 -8.97 -31.64
CA LEU A 2 -26.76 -10.29 -31.57
C LEU A 2 -28.18 -10.23 -31.04
N LEU A 3 -28.51 -9.34 -30.09
CA LEU A 3 -29.89 -9.15 -29.60
C LEU A 3 -30.84 -8.57 -30.69
N GLY A 4 -30.35 -7.64 -31.49
CA GLY A 4 -31.10 -7.12 -32.64
C GLY A 4 -31.30 -8.21 -33.70
N LEU A 5 -30.25 -8.99 -33.97
CA LEU A 5 -30.33 -10.13 -34.88
C LEU A 5 -31.39 -11.15 -34.41
N ARG A 6 -31.46 -11.49 -33.13
CA ARG A 6 -32.47 -12.38 -32.57
C ARG A 6 -33.90 -11.91 -32.85
N LYS A 7 -34.18 -10.62 -32.69
CA LYS A 7 -35.52 -10.07 -32.98
C LYS A 7 -35.93 -10.26 -34.44
N ILE A 8 -34.98 -10.10 -35.34
CA ILE A 8 -35.24 -10.21 -36.78
C ILE A 8 -35.27 -11.66 -37.28
N LEU A 9 -34.42 -12.52 -36.71
CA LEU A 9 -34.40 -13.93 -37.06
C LEU A 9 -35.70 -14.66 -36.66
N LEU A 10 -36.44 -14.09 -35.69
CA LEU A 10 -37.78 -14.59 -35.33
C LEU A 10 -38.85 -14.23 -36.37
N ASP A 11 -38.63 -13.20 -37.18
CA ASP A 11 -39.58 -12.76 -38.22
C ASP A 11 -38.84 -12.24 -39.47
N ILE A 12 -38.11 -13.16 -40.10
CA ILE A 12 -37.30 -12.87 -41.29
C ILE A 12 -38.17 -12.41 -42.47
N ASP A 13 -39.36 -12.99 -42.62
CA ASP A 13 -40.28 -12.63 -43.72
C ASP A 13 -40.67 -11.16 -43.63
N LYS A 14 -40.90 -10.65 -42.43
CA LYS A 14 -41.14 -9.24 -42.20
C LYS A 14 -39.93 -8.36 -42.56
N ALA A 15 -38.71 -8.79 -42.24
CA ALA A 15 -37.50 -8.05 -42.61
C ALA A 15 -37.34 -7.98 -44.14
N ILE A 16 -37.50 -9.11 -44.83
CA ILE A 16 -37.46 -9.20 -46.31
C ILE A 16 -38.55 -8.32 -46.94
N LYS A 17 -39.74 -8.34 -46.35
CA LYS A 17 -40.86 -7.52 -46.81
C LYS A 17 -40.53 -6.03 -46.69
N ILE A 18 -40.04 -5.56 -45.54
CA ILE A 18 -39.64 -4.16 -45.34
C ILE A 18 -38.60 -3.75 -46.37
N ILE A 19 -37.54 -4.53 -46.56
CA ILE A 19 -36.47 -4.23 -47.51
C ILE A 19 -37.02 -4.15 -48.94
N ARG A 20 -37.90 -5.07 -49.32
CA ARG A 20 -38.46 -5.14 -50.69
C ARG A 20 -39.49 -4.05 -50.98
N GLU A 21 -40.23 -3.59 -49.99
CA GLU A 21 -41.27 -2.54 -50.14
C GLU A 21 -40.69 -1.12 -49.99
N THR A 22 -39.42 -0.98 -49.58
CA THR A 22 -38.75 0.32 -49.46
C THR A 22 -38.25 0.77 -50.84
N GLU A 23 -38.66 2.00 -51.25
CA GLU A 23 -38.35 2.53 -52.58
C GLU A 23 -36.93 3.06 -52.72
N LEU A 24 -36.39 3.68 -51.65
CA LEU A 24 -35.07 4.28 -51.61
C LEU A 24 -34.10 3.48 -50.74
N ASP A 25 -32.91 3.22 -51.25
CA ASP A 25 -31.86 2.48 -50.50
C ASP A 25 -31.52 3.14 -49.16
N ALA A 26 -31.49 4.48 -49.12
CA ALA A 26 -31.22 5.25 -47.88
C ALA A 26 -32.30 5.08 -46.81
N GLU A 27 -33.51 4.63 -47.13
CA GLU A 27 -34.61 4.44 -46.19
C GLU A 27 -34.67 3.01 -45.62
N VAL A 28 -33.91 2.09 -46.18
CA VAL A 28 -33.89 0.69 -45.73
C VAL A 28 -33.52 0.55 -44.26
N ILE A 29 -32.46 1.24 -43.85
CA ILE A 29 -31.97 1.20 -42.45
C ILE A 29 -33.01 1.84 -41.51
N PRO A 30 -33.48 3.07 -41.73
CA PRO A 30 -34.55 3.67 -40.92
C PRO A 30 -35.83 2.81 -40.81
N ASN A 31 -36.26 2.20 -41.90
CA ASN A 31 -37.48 1.37 -41.91
C ASN A 31 -37.29 0.08 -41.11
N LEU A 32 -36.09 -0.53 -41.16
CA LEU A 32 -35.77 -1.67 -40.32
C LEU A 32 -35.72 -1.29 -38.83
N MET A 33 -35.14 -0.13 -38.51
CA MET A 33 -35.10 0.38 -37.14
C MET A 33 -36.51 0.55 -36.56
N ILE A 34 -37.41 1.17 -37.30
CA ILE A 34 -38.81 1.38 -36.90
C ILE A 34 -39.55 0.06 -36.82
N GLY A 35 -39.43 -0.80 -37.83
CA GLY A 35 -40.14 -2.07 -37.94
C GLY A 35 -39.86 -3.09 -36.82
N PHE A 36 -38.64 -3.08 -36.30
CA PHE A 36 -38.17 -4.03 -35.29
C PHE A 36 -37.76 -3.39 -33.94
N GLY A 37 -37.75 -2.06 -33.86
CA GLY A 37 -37.29 -1.36 -32.65
C GLY A 37 -35.82 -1.68 -32.30
N ILE A 38 -34.94 -1.53 -33.30
CA ILE A 38 -33.49 -1.81 -33.20
C ILE A 38 -32.71 -0.54 -33.50
N ASP A 39 -31.43 -0.50 -33.08
CA ASP A 39 -30.54 0.59 -33.37
C ASP A 39 -29.97 0.53 -34.82
N GLN A 40 -29.35 1.62 -35.25
CA GLN A 40 -28.78 1.75 -36.59
C GLN A 40 -27.73 0.66 -36.87
N ILE A 41 -26.83 0.38 -35.92
CA ILE A 41 -25.76 -0.60 -36.08
C ILE A 41 -26.33 -2.02 -36.26
N GLN A 42 -27.44 -2.31 -35.55
CA GLN A 42 -28.14 -3.58 -35.68
C GLN A 42 -28.87 -3.68 -37.03
N ALA A 43 -29.48 -2.59 -37.46
CA ALA A 43 -30.21 -2.54 -38.76
C ALA A 43 -29.23 -2.68 -39.95
N GLU A 44 -28.07 -2.00 -39.91
CA GLU A 44 -27.02 -2.14 -40.91
C GLU A 44 -26.47 -3.57 -40.99
N TYR A 45 -26.24 -4.20 -39.84
CA TYR A 45 -25.79 -5.58 -39.80
C TYR A 45 -26.76 -6.55 -40.47
N VAL A 46 -28.06 -6.33 -40.24
CA VAL A 46 -29.11 -7.18 -40.81
C VAL A 46 -29.25 -6.96 -42.30
N ALA A 47 -29.27 -5.71 -42.76
CA ALA A 47 -29.35 -5.38 -44.19
C ALA A 47 -28.22 -5.99 -45.00
N ASN A 48 -27.03 -6.16 -44.36
CA ASN A 48 -25.84 -6.77 -44.97
C ASN A 48 -25.77 -8.30 -44.87
N ILE A 49 -26.77 -8.97 -44.28
CA ILE A 49 -26.79 -10.44 -44.21
C ILE A 49 -26.98 -11.01 -45.62
N ARG A 50 -26.04 -11.86 -46.01
CA ARG A 50 -26.17 -12.58 -47.31
C ARG A 50 -27.36 -13.52 -47.27
N LEU A 51 -28.18 -13.54 -48.32
CA LEU A 51 -29.39 -14.40 -48.45
C LEU A 51 -29.07 -15.88 -48.12
N ARG A 52 -27.91 -16.40 -48.55
CA ARG A 52 -27.49 -17.78 -48.25
C ARG A 52 -27.33 -18.07 -46.76
N ASN A 53 -27.15 -17.05 -45.93
CA ASN A 53 -27.00 -17.17 -44.48
C ASN A 53 -28.33 -17.10 -43.74
N ILE A 54 -29.43 -16.90 -44.44
CA ILE A 54 -30.81 -16.88 -43.91
C ILE A 54 -31.39 -18.31 -43.95
N ASN A 55 -30.58 -19.30 -43.71
CA ASN A 55 -31.09 -20.68 -43.63
C ASN A 55 -31.35 -21.07 -42.16
N LYS A 56 -32.17 -22.12 -41.98
CA LYS A 56 -32.61 -22.58 -40.66
C LYS A 56 -31.47 -22.97 -39.74
N GLU A 57 -30.40 -23.55 -40.28
CA GLU A 57 -29.22 -23.94 -39.53
C GLU A 57 -28.43 -22.73 -39.00
N TYR A 58 -28.20 -21.71 -39.83
CA TYR A 58 -27.53 -20.48 -39.44
C TYR A 58 -28.30 -19.73 -38.35
N ILE A 59 -29.64 -19.63 -38.50
CA ILE A 59 -30.50 -19.00 -37.52
C ILE A 59 -30.40 -19.72 -36.17
N LEU A 60 -30.54 -21.04 -36.18
CA LEU A 60 -30.44 -21.85 -34.96
C LEU A 60 -29.11 -21.67 -34.26
N LYS A 61 -28.01 -21.72 -35.03
CA LYS A 61 -26.65 -21.53 -34.50
C LYS A 61 -26.46 -20.16 -33.87
N ARG A 62 -26.94 -19.09 -34.52
CA ARG A 62 -26.84 -17.72 -33.99
C ARG A 62 -27.72 -17.50 -32.76
N THR A 63 -28.90 -18.09 -32.71
CA THR A 63 -29.75 -18.03 -31.52
C THR A 63 -29.06 -18.74 -30.33
N GLN A 64 -28.49 -19.91 -30.55
CA GLN A 64 -27.74 -20.62 -29.51
C GLN A 64 -26.49 -19.83 -29.01
N GLU A 65 -25.83 -19.12 -29.91
CA GLU A 65 -24.71 -18.24 -29.52
C GLU A 65 -25.20 -17.09 -28.61
N VAL A 66 -26.33 -16.48 -28.92
CA VAL A 66 -26.95 -15.45 -28.08
C VAL A 66 -27.30 -15.98 -26.70
N ASP A 67 -27.97 -17.15 -26.66
CA ASP A 67 -28.38 -17.76 -25.40
C ASP A 67 -27.16 -18.07 -24.51
N LYS A 68 -26.09 -18.64 -25.08
CA LYS A 68 -24.85 -18.89 -24.36
C LYS A 68 -24.19 -17.61 -23.81
N LEU A 69 -24.15 -16.56 -24.61
CA LEU A 69 -23.59 -15.27 -24.17
C LEU A 69 -24.45 -14.65 -23.07
N GLN A 70 -25.78 -14.80 -23.13
CA GLN A 70 -26.65 -14.32 -22.07
C GLN A 70 -26.43 -15.08 -20.76
N GLU A 71 -26.32 -16.41 -20.82
CA GLU A 71 -25.97 -17.24 -19.65
C GLU A 71 -24.60 -16.83 -19.04
N GLU A 72 -23.60 -16.55 -19.88
CA GLU A 72 -22.29 -16.08 -19.43
C GLU A 72 -22.37 -14.70 -18.77
N ILE A 73 -23.13 -13.77 -19.35
CA ILE A 73 -23.36 -12.43 -18.76
C ILE A 73 -24.05 -12.56 -17.40
N ASP A 74 -25.07 -13.40 -17.30
CA ASP A 74 -25.82 -13.62 -16.06
C ASP A 74 -24.92 -14.24 -14.98
N ASP A 75 -24.08 -15.22 -15.34
CA ASP A 75 -23.13 -15.84 -14.42
C ASP A 75 -22.05 -14.86 -13.95
N LEU A 76 -21.48 -14.07 -14.88
CA LEU A 76 -20.50 -13.04 -14.53
C LEU A 76 -21.11 -11.91 -13.68
N THR A 77 -22.34 -11.53 -13.96
CA THR A 77 -23.07 -10.53 -13.17
C THR A 77 -23.31 -11.04 -11.74
N ASP A 78 -23.74 -12.29 -11.59
CA ASP A 78 -23.91 -12.93 -10.28
C ASP A 78 -22.57 -13.11 -9.55
N LEU A 79 -21.49 -13.41 -10.29
CA LEU A 79 -20.15 -13.49 -9.74
C LEU A 79 -19.71 -12.15 -9.13
N ILE A 80 -19.89 -11.05 -9.86
CA ILE A 80 -19.51 -9.70 -9.40
C ILE A 80 -20.37 -9.27 -8.22
N ALA A 81 -21.66 -9.59 -8.22
CA ALA A 81 -22.59 -9.22 -7.15
C ALA A 81 -22.30 -9.96 -5.83
N LYS A 82 -21.60 -11.11 -5.86
CA LYS A 82 -21.40 -11.97 -4.68
C LYS A 82 -19.92 -12.10 -4.31
N PRO A 83 -19.41 -11.32 -3.33
CA PRO A 83 -18.01 -11.40 -2.90
C PRO A 83 -17.55 -12.80 -2.51
N ALA A 84 -18.48 -13.63 -2.02
CA ALA A 84 -18.18 -15.03 -1.68
C ALA A 84 -17.86 -15.89 -2.91
N ARG A 85 -18.47 -15.61 -4.08
CA ARG A 85 -18.14 -16.28 -5.34
C ARG A 85 -16.77 -15.85 -5.85
N ILE A 86 -16.46 -14.55 -5.80
CA ILE A 86 -15.14 -14.00 -6.16
C ILE A 86 -14.04 -14.69 -5.35
N LYS A 87 -14.23 -14.78 -4.01
CA LYS A 87 -13.26 -15.49 -3.14
C LYS A 87 -13.07 -16.95 -3.55
N ARG A 88 -14.13 -17.66 -3.96
CA ARG A 88 -14.01 -19.05 -4.42
C ARG A 88 -13.19 -19.16 -5.71
N VAL A 89 -13.39 -18.25 -6.67
CA VAL A 89 -12.61 -18.21 -7.90
C VAL A 89 -11.13 -18.00 -7.58
N ILE A 90 -10.80 -16.99 -6.77
CA ILE A 90 -9.42 -16.70 -6.34
C ILE A 90 -8.80 -17.93 -5.65
N ILE A 91 -9.55 -18.58 -4.75
CA ILE A 91 -9.05 -19.79 -4.06
C ILE A 91 -8.80 -20.94 -5.05
N ALA A 92 -9.66 -21.10 -6.06
CA ALA A 92 -9.50 -22.13 -7.08
C ALA A 92 -8.24 -21.89 -7.93
N GLU A 93 -8.04 -20.65 -8.37
CA GLU A 93 -6.85 -20.25 -9.14
C GLU A 93 -5.56 -20.42 -8.32
N LEU A 94 -5.58 -19.97 -7.05
CA LEU A 94 -4.42 -20.16 -6.16
C LEU A 94 -4.11 -21.63 -5.89
N LYS A 95 -5.13 -22.49 -5.78
CA LYS A 95 -4.92 -23.94 -5.67
C LYS A 95 -4.29 -24.54 -6.92
N ASP A 96 -4.67 -24.06 -8.10
CA ASP A 96 -4.07 -24.51 -9.36
C ASP A 96 -2.60 -24.05 -9.47
N VAL A 97 -2.33 -22.78 -9.15
CA VAL A 97 -0.95 -22.25 -9.07
C VAL A 97 -0.12 -23.07 -8.07
N ARG A 98 -0.67 -23.34 -6.88
CA ARG A 98 -0.01 -24.19 -5.89
C ARG A 98 0.30 -25.57 -6.46
N LYS A 99 -0.65 -26.21 -7.15
CA LYS A 99 -0.46 -27.54 -7.73
C LYS A 99 0.67 -27.58 -8.77
N ARG A 100 0.83 -26.48 -9.54
CA ARG A 100 1.85 -26.41 -10.62
C ARG A 100 3.23 -26.02 -10.09
N TYR A 101 3.29 -25.14 -9.07
CA TYR A 101 4.54 -24.47 -8.67
C TYR A 101 4.95 -24.74 -7.21
N ALA A 102 4.16 -25.48 -6.44
CA ALA A 102 4.55 -25.79 -5.07
C ALA A 102 5.82 -26.63 -5.04
N GLN A 103 6.77 -26.14 -4.27
CA GLN A 103 8.00 -26.84 -3.97
C GLN A 103 8.01 -27.28 -2.50
N PRO A 104 8.72 -28.33 -2.14
CA PRO A 104 8.95 -28.69 -0.76
C PRO A 104 9.55 -27.51 0.02
N ARG A 105 9.17 -27.38 1.27
CA ARG A 105 9.73 -26.34 2.14
C ARG A 105 11.23 -26.59 2.29
N LEU A 106 12.04 -25.55 2.07
CA LEU A 106 13.49 -25.61 2.24
C LEU A 106 13.91 -25.39 3.70
N THR A 107 13.00 -24.85 4.52
CA THR A 107 13.22 -24.62 5.96
C THR A 107 12.73 -25.80 6.78
N GLU A 108 13.56 -26.30 7.66
CA GLU A 108 13.22 -27.28 8.68
C GLU A 108 12.56 -26.61 9.88
N ILE A 109 11.61 -27.29 10.52
CA ILE A 109 11.07 -26.86 11.80
C ILE A 109 11.90 -27.52 12.88
N VAL A 110 12.72 -26.71 13.57
CA VAL A 110 13.56 -27.15 14.67
C VAL A 110 12.89 -26.71 15.97
N CYS A 111 12.86 -27.57 17.00
CA CYS A 111 12.41 -27.19 18.32
C CYS A 111 13.41 -26.21 18.95
N GLU A 112 12.91 -25.31 19.81
CA GLU A 112 13.73 -24.26 20.43
C GLU A 112 14.90 -24.85 21.23
N GLU A 113 14.72 -26.03 21.80
CA GLU A 113 15.72 -26.80 22.55
C GLU A 113 16.85 -27.37 21.65
N ASP A 114 16.58 -27.57 20.36
CA ASP A 114 17.53 -28.13 19.39
C ASP A 114 18.28 -27.03 18.61
N VAL A 115 17.92 -25.77 18.82
CA VAL A 115 18.64 -24.64 18.24
C VAL A 115 19.92 -24.46 19.05
N PRO A 116 21.12 -24.79 18.52
CA PRO A 116 22.34 -24.40 19.21
C PRO A 116 22.31 -22.90 19.41
N ASP A 117 22.69 -22.42 20.59
CA ASP A 117 22.99 -21.00 20.82
C ASP A 117 24.10 -20.62 19.84
N LEU A 118 23.71 -20.35 18.63
CA LEU A 118 24.56 -19.67 17.67
C LEU A 118 24.70 -18.25 18.22
N GLU A 119 25.73 -18.06 19.04
CA GLU A 119 26.44 -16.80 19.05
C GLU A 119 26.88 -16.56 17.60
N LEU A 120 25.95 -16.10 16.76
CA LEU A 120 26.25 -15.53 15.47
C LEU A 120 26.94 -14.19 15.76
N ASP A 121 28.17 -14.29 16.22
CA ASP A 121 29.19 -13.28 15.98
C ASP A 121 29.52 -13.24 14.48
N LEU A 122 28.51 -13.07 13.67
CA LEU A 122 28.67 -12.36 12.41
C LEU A 122 29.01 -10.95 12.87
N GLU A 123 30.33 -10.68 12.91
CA GLU A 123 30.85 -9.36 13.23
C GLU A 123 30.18 -8.36 12.28
N THR A 124 29.04 -7.82 12.72
CA THR A 124 28.41 -6.72 12.01
C THR A 124 29.43 -5.62 11.95
N PRO A 125 29.91 -5.23 10.76
CA PRO A 125 30.98 -4.24 10.68
C PRO A 125 30.52 -2.94 11.34
N ASP A 126 31.37 -2.38 12.19
CA ASP A 126 31.12 -1.11 12.85
C ASP A 126 31.87 0.01 12.14
N TYR A 127 31.15 1.01 11.67
CA TYR A 127 31.69 2.18 10.98
C TYR A 127 30.75 3.37 11.14
N PRO A 128 31.30 4.61 11.09
CA PRO A 128 30.48 5.81 11.23
C PRO A 128 29.53 6.02 10.05
N VAL A 129 28.33 6.50 10.35
CA VAL A 129 27.29 6.81 9.38
C VAL A 129 26.56 8.10 9.74
N HIS A 130 26.01 8.79 8.75
CA HIS A 130 25.08 9.90 8.92
C HIS A 130 23.68 9.46 8.55
N LEU A 131 22.72 9.79 9.40
CA LEU A 131 21.32 9.48 9.20
C LEU A 131 20.55 10.75 8.85
N PHE A 132 19.67 10.65 7.85
CA PHE A 132 18.76 11.71 7.45
C PHE A 132 17.36 11.12 7.38
N LEU A 133 16.47 11.61 8.23
CA LEU A 133 15.04 11.26 8.25
C LEU A 133 14.25 12.38 7.63
N SER A 134 13.35 12.07 6.71
CA SER A 134 12.42 13.02 6.13
C SER A 134 11.10 13.08 6.89
N GLN A 135 10.27 14.12 6.63
CA GLN A 135 8.96 14.29 7.24
C GLN A 135 7.99 13.15 6.88
N GLU A 136 8.07 12.63 5.65
CA GLU A 136 7.26 11.49 5.22
C GLU A 136 7.80 10.13 5.70
N GLY A 137 8.91 10.09 6.44
CA GLY A 137 9.46 8.88 7.06
C GLY A 137 10.46 8.12 6.19
N TYR A 138 11.13 8.77 5.24
CA TYR A 138 12.25 8.17 4.51
C TYR A 138 13.55 8.35 5.28
N LEU A 139 14.22 7.22 5.59
CA LEU A 139 15.50 7.19 6.28
C LEU A 139 16.63 6.90 5.29
N LYS A 140 17.65 7.74 5.28
CA LYS A 140 18.92 7.51 4.57
C LYS A 140 20.03 7.25 5.57
N LYS A 141 20.78 6.19 5.35
CA LYS A 141 22.03 5.90 6.04
C LYS A 141 23.18 6.11 5.06
N ILE A 142 24.03 7.09 5.29
CA ILE A 142 25.07 7.53 4.36
C ILE A 142 26.43 7.50 5.07
N THR A 143 27.42 6.85 4.46
CA THR A 143 28.79 6.88 5.00
C THR A 143 29.42 8.26 4.83
N PRO A 144 30.34 8.69 5.72
CA PRO A 144 31.01 9.99 5.64
C PRO A 144 31.71 10.21 4.29
N GLN A 145 32.26 9.15 3.70
CA GLN A 145 32.90 9.23 2.39
C GLN A 145 31.87 9.54 1.28
N SER A 146 30.74 8.84 1.29
CA SER A 146 29.65 9.08 0.32
C SER A 146 29.04 10.47 0.48
N LEU A 147 28.92 10.95 1.74
CA LEU A 147 28.38 12.27 2.04
C LEU A 147 29.28 13.41 1.52
N ARG A 148 30.62 13.29 1.70
CA ARG A 148 31.58 14.29 1.17
C ARG A 148 31.58 14.41 -0.34
N MET A 149 31.27 13.32 -1.05
CA MET A 149 31.21 13.28 -2.51
C MET A 149 29.82 13.62 -3.05
N SER A 150 28.84 13.85 -2.18
CA SER A 150 27.47 14.11 -2.54
C SER A 150 27.16 15.62 -2.54
N GLY A 151 26.24 16.04 -3.41
CA GLY A 151 25.59 17.34 -3.33
C GLY A 151 24.51 17.39 -2.24
N GLU A 152 23.48 18.19 -2.47
CA GLU A 152 22.35 18.32 -1.56
C GLU A 152 21.55 17.02 -1.41
N GLN A 153 20.89 16.88 -0.24
CA GLN A 153 20.00 15.75 0.03
C GLN A 153 18.76 15.83 -0.84
N LYS A 154 18.50 14.79 -1.62
CA LYS A 154 17.28 14.70 -2.43
C LYS A 154 16.13 14.14 -1.60
N TYR A 155 15.02 14.85 -1.54
CA TYR A 155 13.77 14.41 -0.95
C TYR A 155 12.73 14.14 -2.04
N LYS A 156 11.64 13.46 -1.68
CA LYS A 156 10.47 13.29 -2.55
C LYS A 156 9.82 14.66 -2.77
N GLU A 157 9.09 14.84 -3.87
CA GLU A 157 8.34 16.06 -4.13
C GLU A 157 7.30 16.31 -3.03
N GLY A 158 7.39 17.49 -2.41
CA GLY A 158 6.55 17.86 -1.26
C GLY A 158 7.07 17.40 0.11
N ASP A 159 8.17 16.61 0.18
CA ASP A 159 8.82 16.16 1.42
C ASP A 159 10.02 17.03 1.75
N ALA A 160 10.43 17.06 3.01
CA ALA A 160 11.57 17.82 3.51
C ALA A 160 12.35 17.05 4.57
N GLY A 161 13.59 17.49 4.83
CA GLY A 161 14.38 16.96 5.95
C GLY A 161 13.69 17.24 7.28
N PHE A 162 13.70 16.25 8.17
CA PHE A 162 13.07 16.32 9.48
C PHE A 162 14.09 16.24 10.60
N MET A 163 14.88 15.16 10.64
CA MET A 163 15.91 14.93 11.65
C MET A 163 17.17 14.37 11.02
N GLN A 164 18.31 14.61 11.69
CA GLN A 164 19.59 14.05 11.28
C GLN A 164 20.44 13.69 12.51
N TRP A 165 21.27 12.64 12.36
CA TRP A 165 22.14 12.15 13.41
C TRP A 165 23.49 11.68 12.83
N GLU A 166 24.50 11.72 13.66
CA GLU A 166 25.74 10.97 13.49
C GLU A 166 25.68 9.72 14.36
N ALA A 167 25.99 8.57 13.79
CA ALA A 167 25.83 7.27 14.43
C ALA A 167 26.88 6.29 13.93
N ASN A 168 26.93 5.12 14.55
CA ASN A 168 27.66 3.97 14.02
C ASN A 168 26.69 2.92 13.45
N ASN A 169 27.18 2.10 12.54
CA ASN A 169 26.37 1.07 11.89
C ASN A 169 25.73 0.07 12.87
N ARG A 170 26.32 -0.12 14.05
CA ARG A 170 25.79 -0.98 15.12
C ARG A 170 24.77 -0.31 16.03
N ASP A 171 24.55 0.99 15.89
CA ASP A 171 23.63 1.73 16.74
C ASP A 171 22.17 1.37 16.46
N GLU A 172 21.34 1.60 17.47
CA GLU A 172 19.88 1.47 17.39
C GLU A 172 19.26 2.84 17.21
N LEU A 173 18.28 2.94 16.31
CA LEU A 173 17.41 4.10 16.14
C LEU A 173 16.07 3.81 16.79
N MET A 174 15.60 4.72 17.64
CA MET A 174 14.23 4.69 18.19
C MET A 174 13.41 5.81 17.57
N VAL A 175 12.18 5.50 17.12
CA VAL A 175 11.24 6.49 16.60
C VAL A 175 9.89 6.38 17.34
N PHE A 176 9.31 7.53 17.67
CA PHE A 176 8.03 7.66 18.35
C PHE A 176 6.99 8.19 17.37
N THR A 177 5.79 7.63 17.42
CA THR A 177 4.72 7.95 16.49
C THR A 177 3.53 8.61 17.17
N ASP A 178 2.64 9.22 16.41
CA ASP A 178 1.39 9.85 16.87
C ASP A 178 0.38 8.86 17.48
N ARG A 179 0.64 7.55 17.36
CA ARG A 179 -0.19 6.48 17.96
C ARG A 179 0.40 5.86 19.21
N GLN A 180 1.19 6.62 19.97
CA GLN A 180 1.83 6.18 21.22
C GLN A 180 2.67 4.91 21.07
N GLN A 181 3.21 4.69 19.87
CA GLN A 181 4.12 3.59 19.60
C GLN A 181 5.58 4.07 19.64
N CYS A 182 6.46 3.20 20.05
CA CYS A 182 7.90 3.36 19.87
C CYS A 182 8.42 2.19 19.05
N TYR A 183 9.04 2.48 17.91
CA TYR A 183 9.69 1.49 17.06
C TYR A 183 11.19 1.57 17.20
N LYS A 184 11.82 0.42 17.13
CA LYS A 184 13.26 0.22 17.25
C LYS A 184 13.81 -0.41 15.98
N LEU A 185 14.90 0.14 15.49
CA LEU A 185 15.56 -0.29 14.27
C LEU A 185 17.08 -0.31 14.47
N TRP A 186 17.70 -1.44 14.19
CA TRP A 186 19.15 -1.51 14.11
C TRP A 186 19.62 -0.92 12.78
N LEU A 187 20.62 -0.03 12.83
CA LEU A 187 21.13 0.62 11.63
C LEU A 187 21.81 -0.37 10.68
N SER A 188 22.34 -1.46 11.21
CA SER A 188 22.85 -2.58 10.42
C SER A 188 21.80 -3.25 9.53
N ASP A 189 20.51 -3.16 9.88
CA ASP A 189 19.41 -3.68 9.08
C ASP A 189 19.03 -2.76 7.89
N CYS A 190 19.67 -1.57 7.82
CA CYS A 190 19.46 -0.61 6.74
C CYS A 190 20.64 -0.62 5.77
N PRO A 191 20.39 -0.65 4.44
CA PRO A 191 21.47 -0.53 3.46
C PRO A 191 22.06 0.87 3.46
N ASP A 192 23.35 0.96 3.12
CA ASP A 192 23.99 2.23 2.87
C ASP A 192 23.46 2.87 1.59
N GLY A 193 23.16 4.14 1.67
CA GLY A 193 22.57 4.92 0.58
C GLY A 193 23.45 6.07 0.11
N LYS A 194 22.94 6.82 -0.86
CA LYS A 194 23.51 8.05 -1.38
C LYS A 194 22.54 9.21 -1.16
N ALA A 195 23.04 10.45 -1.09
CA ALA A 195 22.22 11.65 -0.93
C ALA A 195 21.16 11.80 -2.06
N SER A 196 21.46 11.30 -3.25
CA SER A 196 20.57 11.35 -4.42
C SER A 196 19.41 10.36 -4.39
N LEU A 197 19.40 9.36 -3.49
CA LEU A 197 18.35 8.38 -3.33
C LEU A 197 17.33 8.88 -2.28
N LEU A 198 16.11 8.33 -2.31
CA LEU A 198 15.09 8.66 -1.30
C LEU A 198 15.37 7.98 0.05
N GLY A 199 16.01 6.82 0.06
CA GLY A 199 16.26 6.01 1.25
C GLY A 199 15.19 4.96 1.51
N GLU A 200 15.24 4.35 2.71
CA GLU A 200 14.30 3.33 3.17
C GLU A 200 13.03 3.99 3.72
N TYR A 201 11.87 3.54 3.31
CA TYR A 201 10.58 4.02 3.84
C TYR A 201 10.28 3.30 5.16
N LEU A 202 10.52 4.00 6.28
CA LEU A 202 10.39 3.44 7.64
C LEU A 202 9.00 2.89 7.96
N PRO A 203 7.88 3.55 7.59
CA PRO A 203 6.56 3.00 7.86
C PRO A 203 6.36 1.60 7.30
N SER A 204 6.84 1.32 6.10
CA SER A 204 6.78 -0.03 5.51
C SER A 204 7.76 -1.00 6.18
N LYS A 205 8.99 -0.57 6.43
CA LYS A 205 10.05 -1.41 7.04
C LYS A 205 9.71 -1.83 8.46
N LEU A 206 9.07 -0.95 9.23
CA LEU A 206 8.68 -1.18 10.63
C LEU A 206 7.25 -1.74 10.77
N ALA A 207 6.56 -1.98 9.66
CA ALA A 207 5.16 -2.42 9.63
C ALA A 207 4.26 -1.51 10.49
N MET A 208 4.40 -0.19 10.32
CA MET A 208 3.57 0.81 10.99
C MET A 208 2.13 0.72 10.47
N GLU A 209 1.18 1.21 11.25
CA GLU A 209 -0.21 1.24 10.85
C GLU A 209 -0.47 2.29 9.74
N PRO A 210 -1.44 2.08 8.85
CA PRO A 210 -1.79 3.07 7.85
C PRO A 210 -2.16 4.43 8.49
N GLY A 211 -1.52 5.49 8.02
CA GLY A 211 -1.73 6.86 8.55
C GLY A 211 -1.05 7.14 9.89
N GLU A 212 -0.16 6.29 10.35
CA GLU A 212 0.71 6.53 11.52
C GLU A 212 1.92 7.36 11.09
N ASN A 213 2.21 8.46 11.83
CA ASN A 213 3.28 9.40 11.51
C ASN A 213 4.37 9.39 12.57
N ILE A 214 5.63 9.54 12.14
CA ILE A 214 6.78 9.68 13.04
C ILE A 214 6.80 11.12 13.55
N LEU A 215 6.76 11.28 14.88
CA LEU A 215 6.81 12.58 15.54
C LEU A 215 8.21 12.96 16.03
N TRP A 216 9.01 11.96 16.39
CA TRP A 216 10.33 12.19 16.94
C TRP A 216 11.18 10.92 16.92
N GLY A 217 12.49 11.07 16.94
CA GLY A 217 13.43 9.95 16.99
C GLY A 217 14.70 10.29 17.75
N CYS A 218 15.39 9.26 18.23
CA CYS A 218 16.69 9.40 18.88
C CYS A 218 17.54 8.12 18.72
N LEU A 219 18.84 8.31 18.96
CA LEU A 219 19.77 7.20 19.18
C LEU A 219 19.89 7.00 20.71
N PRO A 220 19.39 5.88 21.26
CA PRO A 220 19.39 5.66 22.72
C PRO A 220 20.80 5.48 23.27
N GLY A 221 21.74 4.97 22.49
CA GLY A 221 23.11 4.69 22.92
C GLY A 221 23.13 3.72 24.10
N ASP A 222 23.64 4.18 25.24
CA ASP A 222 23.70 3.45 26.49
C ASP A 222 22.38 3.49 27.32
N TYR A 223 21.32 4.05 26.74
CA TYR A 223 20.02 4.27 27.39
C TYR A 223 20.07 5.16 28.65
N SER A 224 21.06 6.01 28.77
CA SER A 224 21.18 6.99 29.86
C SER A 224 20.32 8.23 29.61
N GLY A 225 19.90 8.88 30.71
CA GLY A 225 19.10 10.10 30.69
C GLY A 225 17.60 9.84 30.65
N ASP A 226 16.88 10.94 30.45
CA ASP A 226 15.42 10.99 30.52
C ASP A 226 14.80 11.58 29.24
N LEU A 227 13.65 11.08 28.85
CA LEU A 227 12.82 11.65 27.82
C LEU A 227 11.71 12.51 28.45
N PHE A 228 11.60 13.74 28.01
CA PHE A 228 10.55 14.68 28.40
C PHE A 228 9.55 14.82 27.25
N PHE A 229 8.32 14.34 27.45
CA PHE A 229 7.25 14.39 26.47
C PHE A 229 6.38 15.61 26.76
N PHE A 230 6.29 16.55 25.83
CA PHE A 230 5.49 17.77 25.94
C PHE A 230 4.20 17.62 25.15
N PHE A 231 3.07 17.77 25.85
CA PHE A 231 1.75 17.58 25.29
C PHE A 231 1.04 18.91 24.99
N GLU A 232 0.09 18.89 24.07
CA GLU A 232 -0.68 20.06 23.65
C GLU A 232 -1.44 20.73 24.81
N ASN A 233 -1.87 19.94 25.80
CA ASN A 233 -2.54 20.43 27.01
C ASN A 233 -1.59 21.10 28.04
N GLY A 234 -0.34 21.34 27.69
CA GLY A 234 0.68 21.95 28.55
C GLY A 234 1.27 21.04 29.61
N LYS A 235 0.90 19.77 29.66
CA LYS A 235 1.50 18.77 30.56
C LYS A 235 2.79 18.23 30.01
N VAL A 236 3.68 17.82 30.90
CA VAL A 236 4.97 17.20 30.60
C VAL A 236 5.06 15.88 31.34
N ALA A 237 5.53 14.82 30.67
CA ALA A 237 5.87 13.55 31.29
C ALA A 237 7.36 13.30 31.16
N ARG A 238 8.03 12.97 32.28
CA ARG A 238 9.42 12.52 32.32
C ARG A 238 9.46 11.01 32.41
N ILE A 239 10.17 10.37 31.49
CA ILE A 239 10.32 8.91 31.45
C ILE A 239 11.81 8.57 31.28
N PRO A 240 12.43 7.83 32.21
CA PRO A 240 13.80 7.40 32.06
C PRO A 240 13.99 6.57 30.79
N LEU A 241 15.01 6.87 29.99
CA LEU A 241 15.26 6.23 28.71
C LEU A 241 15.47 4.72 28.84
N ASN A 242 16.02 4.25 29.97
CA ASN A 242 16.23 2.82 30.25
C ASN A 242 14.91 2.02 30.30
N LYS A 243 13.73 2.66 30.46
CA LYS A 243 12.43 1.98 30.40
C LYS A 243 12.09 1.46 29.01
N TYR A 244 12.74 2.00 27.99
CA TYR A 244 12.58 1.53 26.60
C TYR A 244 13.63 0.47 26.23
N GLN A 245 14.60 0.19 27.09
CA GLN A 245 15.55 -0.90 26.87
C GLN A 245 14.85 -2.26 26.96
N THR A 246 15.11 -3.13 25.99
CA THR A 246 14.53 -4.48 25.94
C THR A 246 15.64 -5.52 25.87
N VAL A 247 15.48 -6.62 26.59
CA VAL A 247 16.44 -7.74 26.59
C VAL A 247 16.44 -8.46 25.23
N THR A 248 15.29 -8.51 24.58
CA THR A 248 15.12 -9.11 23.25
C THR A 248 15.09 -8.03 22.18
N ARG A 249 15.45 -8.37 20.94
CA ARG A 249 15.36 -7.46 19.76
C ARG A 249 13.89 -7.14 19.40
N ARG A 250 13.14 -6.61 20.35
CA ARG A 250 11.75 -6.24 20.17
C ARG A 250 11.64 -4.95 19.36
N LYS A 251 11.04 -5.05 18.17
CA LYS A 251 10.96 -3.93 17.21
C LYS A 251 9.86 -2.91 17.50
N LYS A 252 8.82 -3.27 18.29
CA LYS A 252 7.67 -2.39 18.58
C LYS A 252 7.33 -2.42 20.07
N LEU A 253 7.19 -1.24 20.68
CA LEU A 253 6.69 -1.02 22.03
C LEU A 253 5.38 -0.24 21.95
N THR A 254 4.31 -0.77 22.50
CA THR A 254 2.98 -0.15 22.53
C THR A 254 2.77 0.63 23.81
N GLY A 255 2.01 1.74 23.75
CA GLY A 255 1.79 2.58 24.92
C GLY A 255 3.06 3.25 25.43
N ALA A 256 3.92 3.69 24.49
CA ALA A 256 5.24 4.25 24.81
C ALA A 256 5.17 5.57 25.58
N TYR A 257 4.05 6.29 25.51
CA TYR A 257 3.79 7.51 26.26
C TYR A 257 2.27 7.72 26.44
N CYS A 258 1.88 8.76 27.19
CA CYS A 258 0.48 9.02 27.55
C CYS A 258 -0.37 9.43 26.32
N ASP A 259 -1.57 8.88 26.21
CA ASP A 259 -2.55 9.07 25.13
C ASP A 259 -3.57 10.19 25.37
N LYS A 260 -3.55 10.82 26.56
CA LYS A 260 -4.58 11.79 27.00
C LYS A 260 -4.57 13.13 26.23
N SER A 261 -3.49 13.42 25.51
CA SER A 261 -3.35 14.65 24.71
C SER A 261 -2.33 14.42 23.60
N PRO A 262 -2.47 15.09 22.45
CA PRO A 262 -1.50 15.01 21.37
C PRO A 262 -0.09 15.40 21.84
N LEU A 263 0.91 14.64 21.41
CA LEU A 263 2.32 14.92 21.65
C LEU A 263 2.77 16.07 20.74
N LYS A 264 3.43 17.08 21.29
CA LYS A 264 3.98 18.22 20.53
C LYS A 264 5.45 18.07 20.22
N THR A 265 6.24 17.67 21.23
CA THR A 265 7.67 17.45 21.06
C THR A 265 8.22 16.56 22.16
N VAL A 266 9.39 16.01 21.93
CA VAL A 266 10.16 15.22 22.91
C VAL A 266 11.54 15.83 23.03
N LEU A 267 12.07 15.87 24.25
CA LEU A 267 13.43 16.29 24.55
C LEU A 267 14.16 15.16 25.27
N HIS A 268 15.36 14.82 24.84
CA HIS A 268 16.24 13.88 25.52
C HIS A 268 17.30 14.66 26.30
N LEU A 269 17.36 14.48 27.61
CA LEU A 269 18.38 15.08 28.48
C LEU A 269 19.19 14.00 29.19
N ARG A 270 20.50 14.15 29.15
CA ARG A 270 21.48 13.28 29.83
C ARG A 270 22.03 13.94 31.08
N GLY A 271 21.19 14.38 31.96
CA GLY A 271 21.59 15.02 33.20
C GLY A 271 20.60 16.08 33.64
N GLU A 272 20.93 16.77 34.74
CA GLU A 272 20.13 17.85 35.26
C GLU A 272 20.27 19.11 34.40
N GLY A 273 19.21 19.88 34.27
CA GLY A 273 19.18 21.10 33.48
C GLY A 273 17.93 21.92 33.72
N GLU A 274 17.81 23.02 33.03
CA GLU A 274 16.63 23.89 33.06
C GLU A 274 15.94 23.82 31.70
N ILE A 275 14.61 23.64 31.71
CA ILE A 275 13.77 23.67 30.54
C ILE A 275 12.95 24.95 30.53
N ALA A 276 13.10 25.77 29.50
CA ALA A 276 12.25 26.94 29.27
C ALA A 276 11.09 26.57 28.35
N VAL A 277 9.86 26.73 28.84
CA VAL A 277 8.63 26.54 28.10
C VAL A 277 7.98 27.89 27.82
N PHE A 278 7.71 28.16 26.54
CA PHE A 278 7.06 29.39 26.10
C PHE A 278 5.62 29.08 25.67
N SER A 279 4.66 29.87 26.20
CA SER A 279 3.27 29.81 25.76
C SER A 279 3.07 30.65 24.50
N THR A 280 2.01 30.39 23.77
CA THR A 280 1.55 31.21 22.63
C THR A 280 1.16 32.62 23.02
N GLU A 281 0.88 32.85 24.34
CA GLU A 281 0.55 34.16 24.91
C GLU A 281 1.79 34.96 25.38
N GLY A 282 3.02 34.47 25.06
CA GLY A 282 4.26 35.15 25.40
C GLY A 282 4.71 34.99 26.86
N ARG A 283 4.13 34.02 27.60
CA ARG A 283 4.60 33.67 28.94
C ARG A 283 5.71 32.64 28.86
N ALA A 284 6.72 32.80 29.68
CA ALA A 284 7.81 31.85 29.84
C ALA A 284 7.78 31.19 31.22
N LEU A 285 8.00 29.88 31.27
CA LEU A 285 8.20 29.14 32.52
C LEU A 285 9.52 28.39 32.41
N ILE A 286 10.37 28.59 33.41
CA ILE A 286 11.62 27.83 33.56
C ILE A 286 11.40 26.80 34.66
N VAL A 287 11.69 25.53 34.33
CA VAL A 287 11.52 24.40 35.24
C VAL A 287 12.86 23.68 35.35
N ASN A 288 13.33 23.44 36.57
CA ASN A 288 14.46 22.59 36.82
C ASN A 288 14.07 21.11 36.61
N THR A 289 14.96 20.31 36.07
CA THR A 289 14.74 18.88 35.81
C THR A 289 15.18 17.96 36.92
N GLU A 290 15.62 18.49 38.08
CA GLU A 290 15.93 17.69 39.28
C GLU A 290 14.77 16.82 39.76
#